data_f0157b94638ae2b73ad8d7ebfad6096d
#
_entry.id   f0157b94638ae2b73ad8d7ebfad6096d
#
_cell.length_a   1.000
_cell.length_b   1.000
_cell.length_c   1.000
_cell.angle_alpha   90.00
_cell.angle_beta   90.00
_cell.angle_gamma   90.00
#
_symmetry.space_group_name_H-M   'P 1'
#
loop_
_entity.id
_entity.type
_entity.pdbx_description
1 polymer ?
#
loop_
_entity_poly.entity_id
_entity_poly.type
_entity_poly.pdbx_seq_one_letter_code
_entity_poly.pdbx_strand_id
1 'polypeptide(L)'
;MDYILLEDGPDGEVNVFANPERLICAWSIDDVPKALQDMEDERSGGKWLAGFASYELGYALETKLEGLMPSKRLSPLLCFGVFSGPDNDIKQKLENQALKEKDYAELDHPVALWTENDYEVPFNLLTNYILSGDFYQTNLTFPMTSKYKGTVLGLYERLKTFQPVKYGGVVHFSEGPVIISRSPELFFKVDNDGNISTRPMKGTLPRGKNAQEDESLKRWLST
;
A
#
# COMPACT_ATOMS: atom_id res chain seq x y z
N MET A 1 7.82 3.40 18.84
CA MET A 1 8.87 2.75 18.00
C MET A 1 8.43 2.83 16.56
N ASP A 2 9.28 3.38 15.73
CA ASP A 2 9.04 3.47 14.29
C ASP A 2 9.51 2.20 13.61
N TYR A 3 8.66 1.62 12.77
CA TYR A 3 8.97 0.39 12.03
C TYR A 3 8.16 0.25 10.75
N ILE A 4 8.67 -0.58 9.86
CA ILE A 4 7.96 -1.12 8.70
C ILE A 4 8.05 -2.63 8.73
N LEU A 5 6.92 -3.29 8.47
CA LEU A 5 6.83 -4.72 8.23
C LEU A 5 6.36 -4.93 6.79
N LEU A 6 7.07 -5.74 6.03
CA LEU A 6 6.75 -6.13 4.66
C LEU A 6 6.65 -7.65 4.57
N GLU A 7 5.58 -8.20 3.99
CA GLU A 7 5.40 -9.65 3.81
C GLU A 7 6.21 -10.21 2.64
N ASP A 8 6.48 -9.42 1.62
CA ASP A 8 7.34 -9.74 0.48
C ASP A 8 8.45 -8.68 0.39
N GLY A 9 9.42 -8.79 1.26
CA GLY A 9 10.56 -7.88 1.31
C GLY A 9 11.53 -8.08 0.14
N PRO A 10 12.69 -7.41 0.17
CA PRO A 10 13.68 -7.48 -0.92
C PRO A 10 14.14 -8.88 -1.28
N ASP A 11 14.26 -9.75 -0.29
CA ASP A 11 14.64 -11.18 -0.44
C ASP A 11 13.45 -12.12 -0.72
N GLY A 12 12.22 -11.58 -0.77
CA GLY A 12 10.99 -12.35 -0.97
C GLY A 12 10.42 -12.96 0.31
N GLU A 13 11.02 -12.66 1.45
CA GLU A 13 10.61 -13.09 2.78
C GLU A 13 10.01 -11.93 3.58
N VAL A 14 9.45 -12.23 4.75
CA VAL A 14 9.00 -11.18 5.68
C VAL A 14 10.19 -10.41 6.22
N ASN A 15 10.25 -9.12 5.96
CA ASN A 15 11.24 -8.22 6.52
C ASN A 15 10.62 -7.19 7.44
N VAL A 16 11.34 -6.86 8.50
CA VAL A 16 11.04 -5.73 9.39
C VAL A 16 12.24 -4.80 9.42
N PHE A 17 11.97 -3.51 9.21
CA PHE A 17 12.91 -2.42 9.40
C PHE A 17 12.44 -1.61 10.59
N ALA A 18 13.25 -1.47 11.61
CA ALA A 18 12.86 -0.81 12.87
C ALA A 18 13.90 0.22 13.32
N ASN A 19 13.43 1.19 14.10
CA ASN A 19 14.27 2.25 14.67
C ASN A 19 15.12 2.97 13.60
N PRO A 20 14.49 3.67 12.63
CA PRO A 20 15.22 4.39 11.61
C PRO A 20 16.19 5.41 12.22
N GLU A 21 17.34 5.60 11.59
CA GLU A 21 18.30 6.63 11.99
C GLU A 21 17.70 8.04 11.83
N ARG A 22 16.86 8.21 10.79
CA ARG A 22 16.02 9.38 10.58
C ARG A 22 14.86 9.05 9.66
N LEU A 23 13.84 9.91 9.65
CA LEU A 23 12.78 9.90 8.66
C LEU A 23 13.04 10.99 7.61
N ILE A 24 12.80 10.66 6.34
CA ILE A 24 12.81 11.60 5.21
C ILE A 24 11.36 11.71 4.76
N CYS A 25 10.71 12.84 5.06
CA CYS A 25 9.31 13.06 4.72
C CYS A 25 9.14 14.36 3.91
N ALA A 26 8.27 14.35 2.93
CA ALA A 26 7.84 15.53 2.17
C ALA A 26 6.34 15.76 2.42
N TRP A 27 6.00 16.91 3.00
CA TRP A 27 4.62 17.32 3.27
C TRP A 27 4.08 18.26 2.18
N SER A 28 4.96 19.02 1.53
CA SER A 28 4.63 19.94 0.45
C SER A 28 5.30 19.53 -0.86
N ILE A 29 4.85 20.11 -1.97
CA ILE A 29 5.50 19.93 -3.28
C ILE A 29 6.96 20.38 -3.22
N ASP A 30 7.23 21.49 -2.54
CA ASP A 30 8.57 22.09 -2.43
C ASP A 30 9.56 21.19 -1.66
N ASP A 31 9.07 20.31 -0.78
CA ASP A 31 9.91 19.36 -0.03
C ASP A 31 10.36 18.18 -0.89
N VAL A 32 9.60 17.82 -1.95
CA VAL A 32 9.81 16.58 -2.72
C VAL A 32 11.20 16.51 -3.35
N PRO A 33 11.73 17.55 -4.05
CA PRO A 33 13.06 17.46 -4.64
C PRO A 33 14.15 17.18 -3.62
N LYS A 34 14.10 17.84 -2.46
CA LYS A 34 15.07 17.63 -1.39
C LYS A 34 14.94 16.23 -0.78
N ALA A 35 13.73 15.77 -0.54
CA ALA A 35 13.50 14.43 0.00
C ALA A 35 14.01 13.32 -0.92
N LEU A 36 13.78 13.45 -2.23
CA LEU A 36 14.28 12.50 -3.23
C LEU A 36 15.81 12.51 -3.30
N GLN A 37 16.44 13.69 -3.22
CA GLN A 37 17.91 13.80 -3.18
C GLN A 37 18.47 13.15 -1.91
N ASP A 38 17.88 13.41 -0.74
CA ASP A 38 18.30 12.80 0.52
C ASP A 38 18.18 11.27 0.48
N MET A 39 17.11 10.75 -0.11
CA MET A 39 16.93 9.30 -0.29
C MET A 39 18.04 8.71 -1.19
N GLU A 40 18.40 9.38 -2.28
CA GLU A 40 19.48 8.92 -3.17
C GLU A 40 20.85 8.98 -2.49
N ASP A 41 21.12 10.02 -1.72
CA ASP A 41 22.37 10.17 -0.97
C ASP A 41 22.52 9.04 0.07
N GLU A 42 21.45 8.73 0.83
CA GLU A 42 21.45 7.63 1.82
C GLU A 42 21.61 6.26 1.13
N ARG A 43 20.89 6.04 0.02
CA ARG A 43 21.01 4.81 -0.76
C ARG A 43 22.42 4.61 -1.28
N SER A 44 23.02 5.66 -1.82
CA SER A 44 24.41 5.66 -2.32
C SER A 44 25.43 5.44 -1.18
N GLY A 45 25.08 5.86 0.04
CA GLY A 45 25.81 5.58 1.28
C GLY A 45 25.66 4.14 1.80
N GLY A 46 24.91 3.29 1.09
CA GLY A 46 24.70 1.88 1.47
C GLY A 46 23.61 1.67 2.53
N LYS A 47 22.77 2.66 2.79
CA LYS A 47 21.61 2.53 3.68
C LYS A 47 20.42 1.87 3.00
N TRP A 48 19.57 1.30 3.80
CA TRP A 48 18.26 0.80 3.39
C TRP A 48 17.20 1.88 3.56
N LEU A 49 16.34 2.00 2.57
CA LEU A 49 15.19 2.88 2.61
C LEU A 49 13.92 2.05 2.56
N ALA A 50 13.07 2.24 3.54
CA ALA A 50 11.74 1.62 3.56
C ALA A 50 10.71 2.66 3.98
N GLY A 51 9.55 2.70 3.31
CA GLY A 51 8.57 3.75 3.54
C GLY A 51 7.37 3.63 2.62
N PHE A 52 6.72 4.75 2.43
CA PHE A 52 5.60 4.86 1.52
C PHE A 52 5.63 6.18 0.74
N ALA A 53 5.00 6.15 -0.42
CA ALA A 53 4.60 7.32 -1.18
C ALA A 53 3.08 7.32 -1.29
N SER A 54 2.45 8.45 -1.01
CA SER A 54 1.00 8.59 -1.19
C SER A 54 0.66 8.73 -2.68
N TYR A 55 -0.60 8.49 -3.02
CA TYR A 55 -1.11 8.72 -4.38
C TYR A 55 -0.86 10.17 -4.83
N GLU A 56 -0.98 11.11 -3.89
CA GLU A 56 -0.82 12.53 -4.13
C GLU A 56 0.60 12.95 -4.50
N LEU A 57 1.60 12.10 -4.27
CA LEU A 57 2.96 12.37 -4.79
C LEU A 57 2.95 12.56 -6.31
N GLY A 58 2.06 11.84 -7.02
CA GLY A 58 1.90 11.99 -8.47
C GLY A 58 1.58 13.42 -8.91
N TYR A 59 0.83 14.18 -8.11
CA TYR A 59 0.55 15.59 -8.41
C TYR A 59 1.78 16.48 -8.29
N ALA A 60 2.75 16.12 -7.44
CA ALA A 60 4.01 16.85 -7.30
C ALA A 60 5.03 16.49 -8.40
N LEU A 61 4.93 15.29 -8.98
CA LEU A 61 5.84 14.82 -10.02
C LEU A 61 5.40 15.22 -11.43
N GLU A 62 4.12 15.54 -11.61
CA GLU A 62 3.51 15.96 -12.88
C GLU A 62 3.01 17.39 -12.79
N THR A 63 3.76 18.34 -13.35
CA THR A 63 3.46 19.79 -13.31
C THR A 63 2.04 20.13 -13.76
N LYS A 64 1.49 19.38 -14.73
CA LYS A 64 0.11 19.57 -15.19
C LYS A 64 -0.94 19.27 -14.13
N LEU A 65 -0.59 18.49 -13.11
CA LEU A 65 -1.49 18.04 -12.05
C LEU A 65 -1.33 18.82 -10.75
N GLU A 66 -0.29 19.64 -10.59
CA GLU A 66 -0.02 20.41 -9.36
C GLU A 66 -1.24 21.19 -8.84
N GLY A 67 -1.98 21.83 -9.77
CA GLY A 67 -3.19 22.59 -9.44
C GLY A 67 -4.36 21.74 -8.91
N LEU A 68 -4.27 20.41 -9.02
CA LEU A 68 -5.27 19.47 -8.53
C LEU A 68 -4.91 18.88 -7.17
N MET A 69 -3.75 19.25 -6.60
CA MET A 69 -3.28 18.77 -5.29
C MET A 69 -4.33 19.07 -4.20
N PRO A 70 -4.82 18.05 -3.48
CA PRO A 70 -5.74 18.28 -2.36
C PRO A 70 -5.12 19.17 -1.28
N SER A 71 -5.83 20.21 -0.86
CA SER A 71 -5.35 21.15 0.16
C SER A 71 -5.33 20.57 1.58
N LYS A 72 -6.15 19.54 1.84
CA LYS A 72 -6.23 18.86 3.14
C LYS A 72 -5.80 17.41 2.98
N ARG A 73 -4.60 17.11 3.43
CA ARG A 73 -4.06 15.76 3.45
C ARG A 73 -3.76 15.34 4.90
N LEU A 74 -3.96 14.07 5.20
CA LEU A 74 -3.64 13.47 6.49
C LEU A 74 -2.27 12.77 6.48
N SER A 75 -1.67 12.61 5.29
CA SER A 75 -0.38 11.95 5.10
C SER A 75 0.59 12.85 4.34
N PRO A 76 1.91 12.69 4.56
CA PRO A 76 2.91 13.29 3.70
C PRO A 76 2.82 12.71 2.28
N LEU A 77 3.39 13.41 1.30
CA LEU A 77 3.51 12.94 -0.09
C LEU A 77 4.41 11.70 -0.18
N LEU A 78 5.46 11.69 0.61
CA LEU A 78 6.30 10.51 0.86
C LEU A 78 6.85 10.57 2.29
N CYS A 79 7.12 9.39 2.87
CA CYS A 79 7.86 9.28 4.11
C CYS A 79 8.62 7.96 4.14
N PHE A 80 9.95 8.03 4.23
CA PHE A 80 10.86 6.90 4.25
C PHE A 80 11.78 6.94 5.47
N GLY A 81 11.91 5.82 6.15
CA GLY A 81 12.93 5.63 7.17
C GLY A 81 14.26 5.22 6.54
N VAL A 82 15.34 5.71 7.11
CA VAL A 82 16.72 5.33 6.80
C VAL A 82 17.17 4.28 7.79
N PHE A 83 17.59 3.11 7.31
CA PHE A 83 17.93 1.97 8.17
C PHE A 83 19.30 1.38 7.82
N SER A 84 19.93 0.72 8.78
CA SER A 84 21.15 -0.05 8.55
C SER A 84 20.87 -1.42 7.90
N GLY A 85 19.64 -1.92 8.01
CA GLY A 85 19.19 -3.19 7.43
C GLY A 85 17.92 -3.73 8.09
N PRO A 86 17.45 -4.92 7.68
CA PRO A 86 16.37 -5.62 8.33
C PRO A 86 16.73 -6.04 9.76
N ASP A 87 15.75 -6.03 10.68
CA ASP A 87 15.91 -6.38 12.09
C ASP A 87 15.12 -7.66 12.41
N ASN A 88 15.84 -8.79 12.52
CA ASN A 88 15.23 -10.10 12.80
C ASN A 88 14.73 -10.23 14.24
N ASP A 89 15.37 -9.54 15.20
CA ASP A 89 14.96 -9.61 16.61
C ASP A 89 13.63 -8.86 16.81
N ILE A 90 13.50 -7.70 16.19
CA ILE A 90 12.25 -6.95 16.21
C ILE A 90 11.18 -7.67 15.40
N LYS A 91 11.51 -8.26 14.24
CA LYS A 91 10.58 -9.10 13.46
C LYS A 91 9.92 -10.15 14.34
N GLN A 92 10.71 -10.97 15.04
CA GLN A 92 10.19 -12.04 15.90
C GLN A 92 9.29 -11.50 17.04
N LYS A 93 9.64 -10.34 17.59
CA LYS A 93 8.83 -9.70 18.65
C LYS A 93 7.49 -9.22 18.09
N LEU A 94 7.47 -8.55 16.94
CA LEU A 94 6.24 -8.04 16.31
C LEU A 94 5.32 -9.18 15.86
N GLU A 95 5.85 -10.25 15.27
CA GLU A 95 5.08 -11.44 14.88
C GLU A 95 4.43 -12.10 16.09
N ASN A 96 5.18 -12.32 17.16
CA ASN A 96 4.65 -12.89 18.39
C ASN A 96 3.59 -12.00 19.03
N GLN A 97 3.78 -10.69 19.00
CA GLN A 97 2.80 -9.74 19.51
C GLN A 97 1.53 -9.76 18.67
N ALA A 98 1.63 -9.70 17.34
CA ALA A 98 0.51 -9.77 16.43
C ALA A 98 -0.36 -11.01 16.65
N LEU A 99 0.27 -12.19 16.79
CA LEU A 99 -0.43 -13.45 17.06
C LEU A 99 -1.18 -13.46 18.39
N LYS A 100 -0.64 -12.83 19.43
CA LYS A 100 -1.30 -12.72 20.75
C LYS A 100 -2.48 -11.75 20.73
N GLU A 101 -2.41 -10.72 19.91
CA GLU A 101 -3.34 -9.60 19.92
C GLU A 101 -4.45 -9.71 18.87
N LYS A 102 -4.32 -10.59 17.89
CA LYS A 102 -5.27 -10.72 16.77
C LYS A 102 -6.72 -10.99 17.22
N ASP A 103 -6.91 -11.78 18.27
CA ASP A 103 -8.24 -12.16 18.73
C ASP A 103 -8.95 -11.04 19.52
N TYR A 104 -8.20 -10.02 19.95
CA TYR A 104 -8.69 -8.82 20.60
C TYR A 104 -8.90 -7.65 19.63
N ALA A 105 -8.49 -7.81 18.38
CA ALA A 105 -8.67 -6.80 17.36
C ALA A 105 -10.03 -6.94 16.68
N GLU A 106 -10.76 -5.86 16.56
CA GLU A 106 -12.06 -5.82 15.90
C GLU A 106 -12.09 -4.63 14.93
N LEU A 107 -12.77 -4.82 13.82
CA LEU A 107 -13.09 -3.76 12.86
C LEU A 107 -14.60 -3.73 12.71
N ASP A 108 -15.21 -2.58 12.96
CA ASP A 108 -16.63 -2.37 12.74
C ASP A 108 -16.95 -2.42 11.24
N HIS A 109 -18.22 -2.55 10.90
CA HIS A 109 -18.65 -2.53 9.50
C HIS A 109 -18.26 -1.18 8.85
N PRO A 110 -17.52 -1.20 7.71
CA PRO A 110 -17.11 0.02 7.03
C PRO A 110 -18.31 0.82 6.50
N VAL A 111 -18.26 2.13 6.65
CA VAL A 111 -19.27 3.06 6.17
C VAL A 111 -18.67 3.91 5.05
N ALA A 112 -19.32 3.92 3.90
CA ALA A 112 -18.92 4.74 2.77
C ALA A 112 -19.06 6.22 3.12
N LEU A 113 -18.06 7.04 2.73
CA LEU A 113 -18.13 8.51 2.85
C LEU A 113 -18.93 9.15 1.71
N TRP A 114 -19.17 8.41 0.65
CA TRP A 114 -20.01 8.82 -0.46
C TRP A 114 -21.41 8.23 -0.31
N THR A 115 -22.43 9.01 -0.66
CA THR A 115 -23.78 8.52 -0.90
C THR A 115 -23.85 7.85 -2.28
N GLU A 116 -24.95 7.16 -2.56
CA GLU A 116 -25.21 6.58 -3.87
C GLU A 116 -25.18 7.65 -4.99
N ASN A 117 -25.77 8.82 -4.73
CA ASN A 117 -25.74 9.93 -5.68
C ASN A 117 -24.32 10.51 -5.91
N ASP A 118 -23.50 10.57 -4.86
CA ASP A 118 -22.11 11.02 -5.01
C ASP A 118 -21.29 10.07 -5.88
N TYR A 119 -21.65 8.79 -5.92
CA TYR A 119 -21.04 7.79 -6.78
C TYR A 119 -21.62 7.82 -8.20
N GLU A 120 -22.93 7.97 -8.36
CA GLU A 120 -23.63 7.90 -9.64
C GLU A 120 -23.17 9.02 -10.60
N VAL A 121 -23.01 10.23 -10.09
CA VAL A 121 -22.61 11.39 -10.92
C VAL A 121 -21.25 11.19 -11.60
N PRO A 122 -20.14 10.93 -10.88
CA PRO A 122 -18.85 10.67 -11.51
C PRO A 122 -18.84 9.37 -12.31
N PHE A 123 -19.60 8.34 -11.93
CA PHE A 123 -19.70 7.10 -12.69
C PHE A 123 -20.27 7.34 -14.09
N ASN A 124 -21.36 8.09 -14.21
CA ASN A 124 -21.95 8.45 -15.49
C ASN A 124 -21.01 9.31 -16.34
N LEU A 125 -20.30 10.25 -15.72
CA LEU A 125 -19.29 11.06 -16.39
C LEU A 125 -18.14 10.22 -16.95
N LEU A 126 -17.59 9.31 -16.15
CA LEU A 126 -16.53 8.39 -16.57
C LEU A 126 -16.99 7.47 -17.70
N THR A 127 -18.23 6.98 -17.62
CA THR A 127 -18.82 6.15 -18.69
C THR A 127 -18.87 6.90 -20.01
N ASN A 128 -19.26 8.19 -19.98
CA ASN A 128 -19.26 9.02 -21.18
C ASN A 128 -17.85 9.24 -21.76
N TYR A 129 -16.85 9.46 -20.92
CA TYR A 129 -15.45 9.59 -21.37
C TYR A 129 -14.92 8.31 -22.02
N ILE A 130 -15.26 7.14 -21.46
CA ILE A 130 -14.90 5.84 -22.05
C ILE A 130 -15.58 5.68 -23.42
N LEU A 131 -16.88 6.00 -23.53
CA LEU A 131 -17.62 5.91 -24.79
C LEU A 131 -17.10 6.90 -25.85
N SER A 132 -16.60 8.07 -25.44
CA SER A 132 -15.98 9.06 -26.31
C SER A 132 -14.55 8.70 -26.75
N GLY A 133 -13.94 7.68 -26.10
CA GLY A 133 -12.57 7.27 -26.39
C GLY A 133 -11.48 8.10 -25.72
N ASP A 134 -11.85 8.90 -24.71
CA ASP A 134 -10.88 9.74 -23.96
C ASP A 134 -9.92 8.88 -23.13
N PHE A 135 -10.39 7.75 -22.61
CA PHE A 135 -9.57 6.72 -21.97
C PHE A 135 -10.25 5.35 -22.04
N TYR A 136 -9.43 4.32 -21.82
CA TYR A 136 -9.86 2.92 -21.96
C TYR A 136 -10.40 2.33 -20.65
N GLN A 137 -9.79 2.65 -19.54
CA GLN A 137 -10.10 2.07 -18.22
C GLN A 137 -9.82 3.07 -17.11
N THR A 138 -10.64 3.05 -16.07
CA THR A 138 -10.41 3.79 -14.82
C THR A 138 -10.99 3.03 -13.64
N ASN A 139 -10.48 3.30 -12.44
CA ASN A 139 -11.07 2.84 -11.20
C ASN A 139 -11.70 4.03 -10.47
N LEU A 140 -13.02 4.04 -10.37
CA LEU A 140 -13.72 5.00 -9.53
C LEU A 140 -13.63 4.54 -8.07
N THR A 141 -12.92 5.30 -7.25
CA THR A 141 -12.69 4.97 -5.85
C THR A 141 -13.29 6.02 -4.94
N PHE A 142 -13.71 5.59 -3.76
CA PHE A 142 -14.15 6.46 -2.68
C PHE A 142 -13.72 5.91 -1.33
N PRO A 143 -13.46 6.78 -0.33
CA PRO A 143 -13.03 6.34 0.98
C PRO A 143 -14.20 5.79 1.80
N MET A 144 -13.87 4.85 2.67
CA MET A 144 -14.76 4.33 3.72
C MET A 144 -14.14 4.58 5.08
N THR A 145 -14.96 4.68 6.11
CA THR A 145 -14.50 4.80 7.49
C THR A 145 -15.00 3.62 8.32
N SER A 146 -14.20 3.22 9.30
CA SER A 146 -14.59 2.23 10.29
C SER A 146 -13.93 2.55 11.63
N LYS A 147 -14.60 2.18 12.71
CA LYS A 147 -13.96 2.15 14.02
C LYS A 147 -13.25 0.83 14.20
N TYR A 148 -12.16 0.82 14.92
CA TYR A 148 -11.47 -0.40 15.29
C TYR A 148 -11.13 -0.43 16.78
N LYS A 149 -10.94 -1.63 17.33
CA LYS A 149 -10.44 -1.89 18.66
C LYS A 149 -9.18 -2.74 18.59
N GLY A 150 -8.40 -2.74 19.65
CA GLY A 150 -7.14 -3.47 19.72
C GLY A 150 -5.97 -2.67 19.19
N THR A 151 -4.90 -3.37 18.82
CA THR A 151 -3.67 -2.77 18.31
C THR A 151 -3.59 -2.85 16.79
N VAL A 152 -2.71 -2.06 16.20
CA VAL A 152 -2.41 -2.09 14.76
C VAL A 152 -1.94 -3.47 14.31
N LEU A 153 -1.04 -4.09 15.08
CA LEU A 153 -0.50 -5.41 14.76
C LEU A 153 -1.56 -6.50 14.87
N GLY A 154 -2.38 -6.46 15.92
CA GLY A 154 -3.50 -7.39 16.08
C GLY A 154 -4.51 -7.26 14.94
N LEU A 155 -4.86 -6.03 14.55
CA LEU A 155 -5.76 -5.78 13.42
C LEU A 155 -5.14 -6.28 12.10
N TYR A 156 -3.87 -5.99 11.86
CA TYR A 156 -3.16 -6.48 10.68
C TYR A 156 -3.17 -8.00 10.57
N GLU A 157 -2.82 -8.69 11.66
CA GLU A 157 -2.78 -10.15 11.68
C GLU A 157 -4.18 -10.76 11.51
N ARG A 158 -5.22 -10.13 12.08
CA ARG A 158 -6.60 -10.54 11.86
C ARG A 158 -7.03 -10.38 10.41
N LEU A 159 -6.70 -9.25 9.77
CA LEU A 159 -7.00 -9.03 8.35
C LEU A 159 -6.33 -10.04 7.43
N LYS A 160 -5.14 -10.56 7.79
CA LYS A 160 -4.48 -11.63 7.03
C LYS A 160 -5.34 -12.88 6.90
N THR A 161 -6.12 -13.21 7.93
CA THR A 161 -6.98 -14.40 7.91
C THR A 161 -8.14 -14.28 6.93
N PHE A 162 -8.63 -13.07 6.70
CA PHE A 162 -9.75 -12.81 5.77
C PHE A 162 -9.27 -12.55 4.34
N GLN A 163 -8.09 -11.97 4.18
CA GLN A 163 -7.55 -11.61 2.89
C GLN A 163 -6.08 -12.05 2.79
N PRO A 164 -5.82 -13.34 2.51
CA PRO A 164 -4.48 -13.84 2.30
C PRO A 164 -3.94 -13.33 0.96
N VAL A 165 -3.12 -12.28 1.02
CA VAL A 165 -2.45 -11.69 -0.15
C VAL A 165 -0.96 -11.65 0.08
N LYS A 166 -0.18 -11.58 -1.02
CA LYS A 166 1.28 -11.66 -0.93
C LYS A 166 1.92 -10.34 -0.50
N TYR A 167 1.40 -9.21 -0.97
CA TYR A 167 2.05 -7.89 -0.80
C TYR A 167 1.38 -7.11 0.34
N GLY A 168 1.47 -7.66 1.54
CA GLY A 168 1.01 -7.01 2.75
C GLY A 168 2.11 -6.21 3.43
N GLY A 169 1.72 -5.23 4.26
CA GLY A 169 2.67 -4.46 5.05
C GLY A 169 2.02 -3.57 6.09
N VAL A 170 2.82 -3.16 7.05
CA VAL A 170 2.48 -2.16 8.06
C VAL A 170 3.57 -1.10 8.05
N VAL A 171 3.18 0.16 7.94
CA VAL A 171 4.06 1.31 8.19
C VAL A 171 3.61 2.00 9.47
N HIS A 172 4.47 2.04 10.45
CA HIS A 172 4.21 2.69 11.73
C HIS A 172 5.34 3.68 12.00
N PHE A 173 5.14 4.92 11.58
CA PHE A 173 6.08 6.02 11.82
C PHE A 173 5.46 7.05 12.77
N SER A 174 6.31 7.81 13.44
CA SER A 174 5.94 8.98 14.22
C SER A 174 5.41 10.14 13.36
N GLU A 175 5.69 10.10 12.05
CA GLU A 175 5.23 11.05 11.06
C GLU A 175 4.12 10.46 10.19
N GLY A 176 2.99 11.14 10.11
CA GLY A 176 1.84 10.73 9.31
C GLY A 176 0.98 9.63 9.96
N PRO A 177 0.07 9.02 9.19
CA PRO A 177 -0.81 7.97 9.68
C PRO A 177 -0.10 6.62 9.75
N VAL A 178 -0.56 5.74 10.63
CA VAL A 178 -0.23 4.33 10.54
C VAL A 178 -0.93 3.72 9.33
N ILE A 179 -0.18 3.00 8.50
CA ILE A 179 -0.69 2.39 7.27
C ILE A 179 -0.69 0.88 7.41
N ILE A 180 -1.84 0.26 7.15
CA ILE A 180 -1.99 -1.18 6.96
C ILE A 180 -2.32 -1.41 5.50
N SER A 181 -1.48 -2.17 4.80
CA SER A 181 -1.69 -2.53 3.40
C SER A 181 -1.92 -4.03 3.24
N ARG A 182 -2.95 -4.39 2.46
CA ARG A 182 -3.23 -5.75 2.03
C ARG A 182 -3.44 -5.74 0.51
N SER A 183 -2.36 -5.92 -0.26
CA SER A 183 -2.40 -5.85 -1.72
C SER A 183 -2.18 -7.22 -2.37
N PRO A 184 -3.04 -7.62 -3.32
CA PRO A 184 -2.82 -8.81 -4.14
C PRO A 184 -1.85 -8.56 -5.29
N GLU A 185 -1.51 -7.30 -5.59
CA GLU A 185 -0.86 -6.86 -6.81
C GLU A 185 0.52 -6.28 -6.53
N LEU A 186 1.51 -6.67 -7.35
CA LEU A 186 2.84 -6.08 -7.37
C LEU A 186 2.90 -4.98 -8.42
N PHE A 187 3.18 -3.75 -7.98
CA PHE A 187 3.38 -2.64 -8.88
C PHE A 187 4.65 -2.86 -9.71
N PHE A 188 5.81 -2.94 -9.07
CA PHE A 188 7.04 -3.43 -9.71
C PHE A 188 8.07 -3.87 -8.65
N LYS A 189 9.01 -4.70 -9.10
CA LYS A 189 10.21 -5.10 -8.36
C LYS A 189 11.39 -5.05 -9.31
N VAL A 190 12.53 -4.55 -8.84
CA VAL A 190 13.81 -4.60 -9.55
C VAL A 190 14.73 -5.53 -8.77
N ASP A 191 15.32 -6.51 -9.45
CA ASP A 191 16.29 -7.43 -8.84
C ASP A 191 17.73 -6.86 -8.93
N ASN A 192 18.69 -7.60 -8.35
CA ASN A 192 20.09 -7.18 -8.32
C ASN A 192 20.75 -7.14 -9.72
N ASP A 193 20.19 -7.82 -10.69
CA ASP A 193 20.64 -7.85 -12.08
C ASP A 193 19.99 -6.74 -12.93
N GLY A 194 19.12 -5.93 -12.31
CA GLY A 194 18.39 -4.85 -12.97
C GLY A 194 17.13 -5.28 -13.73
N ASN A 195 16.69 -6.54 -13.59
CA ASN A 195 15.46 -6.98 -14.23
C ASN A 195 14.24 -6.41 -13.49
N ILE A 196 13.32 -5.83 -14.25
CA ILE A 196 12.06 -5.28 -13.73
C ILE A 196 10.95 -6.31 -13.89
N SER A 197 10.24 -6.57 -12.80
CA SER A 197 9.07 -7.45 -12.78
C SER A 197 7.85 -6.67 -12.29
N THR A 198 6.70 -6.90 -12.93
CA THR A 198 5.40 -6.41 -12.50
C THR A 198 4.39 -7.57 -12.54
N ARG A 199 3.36 -7.51 -11.70
CA ARG A 199 2.32 -8.56 -11.64
C ARG A 199 0.93 -7.91 -11.60
N PRO A 200 0.47 -7.30 -12.70
CA PRO A 200 -0.85 -6.71 -12.78
C PRO A 200 -1.92 -7.79 -12.76
N MET A 201 -2.99 -7.55 -12.02
CA MET A 201 -4.16 -8.42 -12.02
C MET A 201 -5.09 -8.03 -13.17
N LYS A 202 -5.38 -9.00 -14.06
CA LYS A 202 -6.34 -8.86 -15.15
C LYS A 202 -7.25 -10.09 -15.20
N GLY A 203 -8.52 -9.84 -15.52
CA GLY A 203 -9.54 -10.87 -15.54
C GLY A 203 -9.95 -11.34 -14.13
N THR A 204 -11.22 -11.63 -13.97
CA THR A 204 -11.78 -12.14 -12.72
C THR A 204 -12.85 -13.16 -13.04
N LEU A 205 -12.78 -14.31 -12.39
CA LEU A 205 -13.84 -15.34 -12.43
C LEU A 205 -14.29 -15.66 -11.01
N PRO A 206 -15.54 -16.08 -10.83
CA PRO A 206 -15.98 -16.62 -9.57
C PRO A 206 -15.19 -17.89 -9.21
N ARG A 207 -15.07 -18.18 -7.92
CA ARG A 207 -14.47 -19.44 -7.47
C ARG A 207 -15.36 -20.62 -7.87
N GLY A 208 -14.72 -21.72 -8.23
CA GLY A 208 -15.41 -22.97 -8.52
C GLY A 208 -16.14 -23.54 -7.30
N LYS A 209 -17.27 -24.23 -7.51
CA LYS A 209 -18.05 -24.87 -6.45
C LYS A 209 -17.32 -26.05 -5.80
N ASN A 210 -16.30 -26.56 -6.47
CA ASN A 210 -15.43 -27.63 -6.00
C ASN A 210 -14.04 -27.46 -6.61
N ALA A 211 -13.04 -28.22 -6.11
CA ALA A 211 -11.66 -28.11 -6.53
C ALA A 211 -11.43 -28.35 -8.04
N GLN A 212 -12.20 -29.24 -8.65
CA GLN A 212 -12.07 -29.56 -10.08
C GLN A 212 -12.58 -28.42 -10.97
N GLU A 213 -13.71 -27.83 -10.62
CA GLU A 213 -14.27 -26.65 -11.29
C GLU A 213 -13.35 -25.44 -11.12
N ASP A 214 -12.84 -25.21 -9.90
CA ASP A 214 -11.91 -24.11 -9.60
C ASP A 214 -10.63 -24.20 -10.44
N GLU A 215 -10.05 -25.39 -10.57
CA GLU A 215 -8.85 -25.60 -11.40
C GLU A 215 -9.16 -25.42 -12.90
N SER A 216 -10.37 -25.77 -13.34
CA SER A 216 -10.79 -25.52 -14.72
C SER A 216 -10.94 -24.02 -15.01
N LEU A 217 -11.55 -23.26 -14.10
CA LEU A 217 -11.68 -21.81 -14.20
C LEU A 217 -10.30 -21.10 -14.17
N LYS A 218 -9.40 -21.58 -13.31
CA LYS A 218 -8.02 -21.09 -13.26
C LYS A 218 -7.28 -21.29 -14.58
N ARG A 219 -7.40 -22.46 -15.20
CA ARG A 219 -6.80 -22.73 -16.51
C ARG A 219 -7.37 -21.81 -17.58
N TRP A 220 -8.68 -21.59 -17.57
CA TRP A 220 -9.33 -20.68 -18.51
C TRP A 220 -8.81 -19.25 -18.40
N LEU A 221 -8.55 -18.76 -17.18
CA LEU A 221 -7.96 -17.43 -16.95
C LEU A 221 -6.50 -17.31 -17.44
N SER A 222 -5.79 -18.42 -17.56
CA SER A 222 -4.37 -18.43 -17.96
C SER A 222 -4.12 -18.60 -19.46
N THR A 223 -5.19 -18.81 -20.23
CA THR A 223 -5.16 -18.89 -21.70
C THR A 223 -5.56 -17.58 -22.36
#